data_9216774752525d5c1fc6228dd9202a70
#
_entry.id   9216774752525d5c1fc6228dd9202a70
#
_cell.length_a   1.000
_cell.length_b   1.000
_cell.length_c   1.000
_cell.angle_alpha   90.00
_cell.angle_beta   90.00
_cell.angle_gamma   90.00
#
_symmetry.space_group_name_H-M   'P 1'
#
loop_
_entity.id
_entity.type
_entity.pdbx_description
1 polymer ?
#
loop_
_entity_poly.entity_id
_entity_poly.type
_entity_poly.pdbx_seq_one_letter_code
_entity_poly.pdbx_strand_id
1 'polypeptide(L)'
;MTTVSVSGCPGYPVTFFDVVGAWLSPDKTILDREQVCPSSLTEQDVEQVNQAQMTGSQNTAVVAALMETGMATRMVLTIEGAESPQTDEAIRKGDVLTSITPAGGRTIPVTTYAELRELMTTIPVGTSVDLGVERDGEPMTITLTTIAPADADSDGSPDSDGSLLGVYLSAKADSDVQATFGLSDVGGPSAGAMFALGI
;
A
#
# COMPACT_ATOMS: atom_id res chain seq x y z
N MET A 1 -14.50 -17.74 2.88
CA MET A 1 -14.25 -16.34 3.20
C MET A 1 -14.01 -16.28 4.70
N THR A 2 -12.84 -15.89 5.13
CA THR A 2 -12.53 -15.71 6.56
C THR A 2 -12.65 -14.22 6.87
N THR A 3 -13.54 -13.86 7.77
CA THR A 3 -13.72 -12.49 8.25
C THR A 3 -13.27 -12.42 9.69
N VAL A 4 -12.54 -11.35 10.02
CA VAL A 4 -12.20 -11.00 11.40
C VAL A 4 -13.04 -9.79 11.77
N SER A 5 -13.75 -9.88 12.89
CA SER A 5 -14.51 -8.74 13.43
C SER A 5 -13.77 -8.15 14.61
N VAL A 6 -13.57 -6.84 14.56
CA VAL A 6 -12.97 -6.06 15.65
C VAL A 6 -14.09 -5.28 16.35
N SER A 7 -14.19 -5.42 17.66
CA SER A 7 -15.14 -4.69 18.49
C SER A 7 -14.40 -3.83 19.51
N GLY A 8 -14.97 -2.70 19.93
CA GLY A 8 -14.34 -1.74 20.85
C GLY A 8 -13.86 -0.44 20.20
N CYS A 9 -13.88 -0.40 18.86
CA CYS A 9 -13.66 0.83 18.11
C CYS A 9 -14.92 1.72 18.12
N PRO A 10 -14.83 3.01 17.81
CA PRO A 10 -15.99 3.87 17.60
C PRO A 10 -16.96 3.26 16.59
N GLY A 11 -18.24 3.23 16.89
CA GLY A 11 -19.28 2.55 16.10
C GLY A 11 -19.49 1.07 16.45
N TYR A 12 -18.57 0.43 17.17
CA TYR A 12 -18.62 -1.00 17.53
C TYR A 12 -18.48 -1.20 19.05
N PRO A 13 -19.50 -0.85 19.85
CA PRO A 13 -19.43 -0.90 21.30
C PRO A 13 -19.24 -2.34 21.83
N VAL A 14 -18.49 -2.47 22.89
CA VAL A 14 -18.26 -3.75 23.60
C VAL A 14 -18.92 -3.67 24.97
N THR A 15 -19.67 -4.72 25.32
CA THR A 15 -20.26 -4.87 26.65
C THR A 15 -19.35 -5.68 27.56
N PHE A 16 -19.56 -5.59 28.88
CA PHE A 16 -18.84 -6.42 29.86
C PHE A 16 -19.00 -7.92 29.56
N PHE A 17 -20.17 -8.37 29.14
CA PHE A 17 -20.41 -9.77 28.80
C PHE A 17 -19.65 -10.22 27.55
N ASP A 18 -19.41 -9.33 26.59
CA ASP A 18 -18.59 -9.62 25.40
C ASP A 18 -17.13 -9.87 25.79
N VAL A 19 -16.59 -9.08 26.73
CA VAL A 19 -15.24 -9.25 27.24
C VAL A 19 -15.08 -10.59 28.00
N VAL A 20 -16.03 -10.90 28.90
CA VAL A 20 -16.02 -12.17 29.62
C VAL A 20 -16.19 -13.35 28.66
N GLY A 21 -17.05 -13.23 27.66
CA GLY A 21 -17.24 -14.24 26.64
C GLY A 21 -16.00 -14.41 25.74
N ALA A 22 -15.27 -13.33 25.45
CA ALA A 22 -14.02 -13.40 24.73
C ALA A 22 -12.92 -14.09 25.54
N TRP A 23 -12.83 -13.80 26.83
CA TRP A 23 -11.85 -14.43 27.73
C TRP A 23 -12.05 -15.94 27.87
N LEU A 24 -13.28 -16.42 27.75
CA LEU A 24 -13.61 -17.85 27.83
C LEU A 24 -13.59 -18.56 26.46
N SER A 25 -13.40 -17.84 25.37
CA SER A 25 -13.45 -18.38 24.00
C SER A 25 -12.04 -18.56 23.42
N PRO A 26 -11.70 -19.72 22.87
CA PRO A 26 -10.40 -19.91 22.18
C PRO A 26 -10.31 -19.16 20.84
N ASP A 27 -11.44 -18.73 20.27
CA ASP A 27 -11.51 -18.11 18.95
C ASP A 27 -11.49 -16.56 19.01
N LYS A 28 -11.35 -16.00 20.21
CA LYS A 28 -11.34 -14.56 20.44
C LYS A 28 -10.10 -14.14 21.20
N THR A 29 -9.52 -13.03 20.77
CA THR A 29 -8.34 -12.41 21.40
C THR A 29 -8.72 -11.04 21.92
N ILE A 30 -8.31 -10.71 23.14
CA ILE A 30 -8.47 -9.38 23.72
C ILE A 30 -7.15 -8.63 23.48
N LEU A 31 -7.24 -7.52 22.77
CA LEU A 31 -6.13 -6.63 22.46
C LEU A 31 -6.29 -5.30 23.20
N ASP A 32 -5.19 -4.59 23.38
CA ASP A 32 -5.24 -3.23 23.90
C ASP A 32 -5.97 -2.34 22.89
N ARG A 33 -6.93 -1.54 23.37
CA ARG A 33 -7.73 -0.65 22.53
C ARG A 33 -6.87 0.37 21.81
N GLU A 34 -5.86 0.92 22.47
CA GLU A 34 -5.00 1.95 21.89
C GLU A 34 -4.16 1.42 20.72
N GLN A 35 -3.85 0.12 20.71
CA GLN A 35 -3.13 -0.53 19.59
C GLN A 35 -4.02 -0.71 18.36
N VAL A 36 -5.31 -0.92 18.55
CA VAL A 36 -6.24 -1.23 17.46
C VAL A 36 -7.03 -0.01 17.02
N CYS A 37 -7.47 0.80 17.97
CA CYS A 37 -8.28 2.00 17.75
C CYS A 37 -7.85 3.10 18.74
N PRO A 38 -6.86 3.91 18.36
CA PRO A 38 -6.47 5.06 19.17
C PRO A 38 -7.68 5.94 19.53
N SER A 39 -7.68 6.45 20.74
CA SER A 39 -8.81 7.26 21.27
C SER A 39 -9.08 8.56 20.51
N SER A 40 -8.15 8.96 19.63
CA SER A 40 -8.28 10.13 18.75
C SER A 40 -9.16 9.89 17.51
N LEU A 41 -9.47 8.62 17.18
CA LEU A 41 -10.28 8.29 16.00
C LEU A 41 -11.77 8.44 16.28
N THR A 42 -12.48 9.04 15.33
CA THR A 42 -13.95 9.11 15.32
C THR A 42 -14.52 7.90 14.56
N GLU A 43 -15.82 7.63 14.69
CA GLU A 43 -16.52 6.63 13.91
C GLU A 43 -16.38 6.86 12.40
N GLN A 44 -16.44 8.10 11.96
CA GLN A 44 -16.27 8.51 10.58
C GLN A 44 -14.85 8.21 10.07
N ASP A 45 -13.82 8.43 10.90
CA ASP A 45 -12.44 8.13 10.52
C ASP A 45 -12.25 6.61 10.33
N VAL A 46 -12.80 5.80 11.24
CA VAL A 46 -12.74 4.34 11.15
C VAL A 46 -13.46 3.84 9.88
N GLU A 47 -14.62 4.39 9.56
CA GLU A 47 -15.36 4.03 8.37
C GLU A 47 -14.61 4.43 7.09
N GLN A 48 -14.05 5.64 7.04
CA GLN A 48 -13.23 6.10 5.91
C GLN A 48 -12.00 5.22 5.69
N VAL A 49 -11.28 4.87 6.77
CA VAL A 49 -10.12 3.97 6.69
C VAL A 49 -10.53 2.60 6.18
N ASN A 50 -11.61 2.03 6.69
CA ASN A 50 -12.11 0.73 6.24
C ASN A 50 -12.52 0.75 4.75
N GLN A 51 -13.19 1.80 4.30
CA GLN A 51 -13.55 1.96 2.89
C GLN A 51 -12.33 2.15 1.99
N ALA A 52 -11.34 2.95 2.42
CA ALA A 52 -10.11 3.15 1.69
C ALA A 52 -9.31 1.83 1.56
N GLN A 53 -9.23 1.05 2.65
CA GLN A 53 -8.58 -0.25 2.65
C GLN A 53 -9.29 -1.25 1.72
N MET A 54 -10.63 -1.26 1.72
CA MET A 54 -11.41 -2.10 0.82
C MET A 54 -11.17 -1.73 -0.64
N THR A 55 -11.25 -0.45 -0.97
CA THR A 55 -10.97 0.05 -2.32
C THR A 55 -9.54 -0.29 -2.77
N GLY A 56 -8.56 -0.10 -1.88
CA GLY A 56 -7.18 -0.50 -2.14
C GLY A 56 -7.04 -2.00 -2.40
N SER A 57 -7.71 -2.83 -1.62
CA SER A 57 -7.72 -4.28 -1.78
C SER A 57 -8.36 -4.72 -3.11
N GLN A 58 -9.48 -4.10 -3.50
CA GLN A 58 -10.12 -4.35 -4.78
C GLN A 58 -9.22 -3.95 -5.96
N ASN A 59 -8.61 -2.76 -5.92
CA ASN A 59 -7.70 -2.30 -6.95
C ASN A 59 -6.50 -3.24 -7.10
N THR A 60 -5.89 -3.65 -5.99
CA THR A 60 -4.77 -4.60 -6.00
C THR A 60 -5.18 -5.95 -6.58
N ALA A 61 -6.39 -6.42 -6.27
CA ALA A 61 -6.93 -7.66 -6.81
C ALA A 61 -7.12 -7.59 -8.33
N VAL A 62 -7.66 -6.47 -8.84
CA VAL A 62 -7.79 -6.24 -10.30
C VAL A 62 -6.43 -6.27 -10.97
N VAL A 63 -5.45 -5.54 -10.42
CA VAL A 63 -4.08 -5.54 -10.95
C VAL A 63 -3.52 -6.95 -11.00
N ALA A 64 -3.60 -7.71 -9.91
CA ALA A 64 -3.10 -9.07 -9.83
C ALA A 64 -3.76 -9.99 -10.85
N ALA A 65 -5.09 -9.96 -10.97
CA ALA A 65 -5.84 -10.78 -11.91
C ALA A 65 -5.52 -10.45 -13.37
N LEU A 66 -5.47 -9.17 -13.73
CA LEU A 66 -5.17 -8.74 -15.10
C LEU A 66 -3.74 -9.06 -15.52
N MET A 67 -2.78 -8.93 -14.59
CA MET A 67 -1.40 -9.32 -14.83
C MET A 67 -1.26 -10.84 -14.99
N GLU A 68 -1.88 -11.63 -14.11
CA GLU A 68 -1.80 -13.09 -14.15
C GLU A 68 -2.48 -13.68 -15.40
N THR A 69 -3.59 -13.11 -15.83
CA THR A 69 -4.29 -13.54 -17.05
C THR A 69 -3.66 -13.04 -18.34
N GLY A 70 -2.62 -12.19 -18.26
CA GLY A 70 -1.97 -11.57 -19.42
C GLY A 70 -2.81 -10.49 -20.10
N MET A 71 -3.91 -10.04 -19.49
CA MET A 71 -4.73 -8.93 -19.97
C MET A 71 -4.08 -7.57 -19.72
N ALA A 72 -3.10 -7.52 -18.85
CA ALA A 72 -2.15 -6.44 -18.68
C ALA A 72 -0.74 -7.01 -18.58
N THR A 73 0.25 -6.30 -19.10
CA THR A 73 1.67 -6.67 -19.04
C THR A 73 2.49 -5.63 -18.29
N ARG A 74 1.88 -4.52 -17.95
CA ARG A 74 2.51 -3.40 -17.24
C ARG A 74 1.55 -2.82 -16.21
N MET A 75 2.13 -2.14 -15.25
CA MET A 75 1.42 -1.34 -14.26
C MET A 75 1.73 0.14 -14.49
N VAL A 76 0.76 0.97 -14.24
CA VAL A 76 0.94 2.42 -14.08
C VAL A 76 1.17 2.67 -12.58
N LEU A 77 2.38 3.03 -12.23
CA LEU A 77 2.80 3.33 -10.86
C LEU A 77 2.70 4.84 -10.63
N THR A 78 1.71 5.27 -9.89
CA THR A 78 1.45 6.70 -9.65
C THR A 78 1.92 7.10 -8.25
N ILE A 79 2.63 8.20 -8.15
CA ILE A 79 3.07 8.77 -6.87
C ILE A 79 1.87 9.46 -6.23
N GLU A 80 1.51 9.03 -5.02
CA GLU A 80 0.42 9.60 -4.22
C GLU A 80 0.91 10.60 -3.18
N GLY A 81 2.20 10.57 -2.87
CA GLY A 81 2.86 11.42 -1.91
C GLY A 81 4.29 10.98 -1.63
N ALA A 82 4.96 11.70 -0.77
CA ALA A 82 6.32 11.39 -0.36
C ALA A 82 6.47 11.49 1.16
N GLU A 83 7.41 10.73 1.70
CA GLU A 83 7.81 10.75 3.09
C GLU A 83 9.02 11.67 3.27
N SER A 84 9.15 12.32 4.43
CA SER A 84 10.35 13.09 4.74
C SER A 84 11.59 12.18 4.70
N PRO A 85 12.73 12.62 4.10
CA PRO A 85 13.03 13.96 3.61
C PRO A 85 12.63 14.23 2.15
N GLN A 86 11.95 13.32 1.47
CA GLN A 86 11.61 13.41 0.05
C GLN A 86 10.43 14.34 -0.24
N THR A 87 9.88 14.95 0.79
CA THR A 87 8.62 15.71 0.75
C THR A 87 8.70 16.98 -0.02
N ASP A 88 9.53 17.21 -0.95
CA ASP A 88 9.54 18.55 -1.48
C ASP A 88 9.50 18.71 -2.97
N GLU A 89 9.04 19.86 -3.30
CA GLU A 89 8.93 20.65 -4.51
C GLU A 89 9.19 19.89 -5.84
N ALA A 90 10.04 18.87 -5.81
CA ALA A 90 10.34 18.03 -6.96
C ALA A 90 9.24 17.01 -7.24
N ILE A 91 8.76 16.27 -6.21
CA ILE A 91 7.73 15.22 -6.36
C ILE A 91 6.35 15.81 -6.21
N ARG A 92 5.42 15.40 -7.09
CA ARG A 92 4.00 15.77 -6.98
C ARG A 92 3.12 14.53 -7.01
N LYS A 93 2.01 14.62 -6.29
CA LYS A 93 0.94 13.65 -6.42
C LYS A 93 0.44 13.62 -7.87
N GLY A 94 0.33 12.42 -8.43
CA GLY A 94 -0.07 12.20 -9.80
C GLY A 94 1.09 11.96 -10.77
N ASP A 95 2.35 12.15 -10.35
CA ASP A 95 3.50 11.77 -11.16
C ASP A 95 3.48 10.27 -11.42
N VAL A 96 3.66 9.85 -12.66
CA VAL A 96 3.74 8.44 -13.03
C VAL A 96 5.20 8.03 -13.14
N LEU A 97 5.64 7.09 -12.31
CA LEU A 97 7.00 6.55 -12.33
C LEU A 97 7.21 5.69 -13.58
N THR A 98 8.23 5.99 -14.36
CA THR A 98 8.55 5.27 -15.61
C THR A 98 9.91 4.57 -15.57
N SER A 99 10.88 5.12 -14.84
CA SER A 99 12.23 4.55 -14.78
C SER A 99 13.01 5.02 -13.55
N ILE A 100 14.08 4.30 -13.24
CA ILE A 100 15.07 4.67 -12.21
C ILE A 100 16.46 4.58 -12.82
N THR A 101 17.28 5.58 -12.52
CA THR A 101 18.71 5.61 -12.87
C THR A 101 19.51 5.76 -11.58
N PRO A 102 20.16 4.70 -11.07
CA PRO A 102 21.08 4.81 -9.94
C PRO A 102 22.30 5.65 -10.32
N ALA A 103 22.91 6.31 -9.34
CA ALA A 103 24.10 7.15 -9.56
C ALA A 103 25.19 6.37 -10.30
N GLY A 104 25.62 6.89 -11.47
CA GLY A 104 26.61 6.24 -12.33
C GLY A 104 26.16 4.95 -13.03
N GLY A 105 24.88 4.58 -12.89
CA GLY A 105 24.29 3.41 -13.50
C GLY A 105 23.58 3.70 -14.83
N ARG A 106 22.86 2.70 -15.32
CA ARG A 106 22.00 2.82 -16.50
C ARG A 106 20.56 3.09 -16.06
N THR A 107 19.82 3.77 -16.92
CA THR A 107 18.37 3.91 -16.75
C THR A 107 17.69 2.55 -16.90
N ILE A 108 16.91 2.18 -15.92
CA ILE A 108 16.17 0.92 -15.83
C ILE A 108 14.68 1.29 -15.87
N PRO A 109 13.93 0.85 -16.89
CA PRO A 109 12.50 1.06 -16.93
C PRO A 109 11.83 0.28 -15.78
N VAL A 110 10.79 0.85 -15.21
CA VAL A 110 9.99 0.23 -14.17
C VAL A 110 8.58 0.03 -14.73
N THR A 111 8.20 -1.22 -14.92
CA THR A 111 6.90 -1.57 -15.51
C THR A 111 5.98 -2.28 -14.51
N THR A 112 6.53 -2.77 -13.42
CA THR A 112 5.79 -3.44 -12.35
C THR A 112 6.33 -3.06 -10.97
N TYR A 113 5.48 -3.20 -9.96
CA TYR A 113 5.90 -2.99 -8.58
C TYR A 113 6.95 -4.03 -8.12
N ALA A 114 6.87 -5.25 -8.65
CA ALA A 114 7.84 -6.30 -8.34
C ALA A 114 9.25 -5.95 -8.85
N GLU A 115 9.36 -5.47 -10.10
CA GLU A 115 10.63 -5.00 -10.67
C GLU A 115 11.20 -3.83 -9.87
N LEU A 116 10.35 -2.87 -9.50
CA LEU A 116 10.76 -1.77 -8.64
C LEU A 116 11.37 -2.26 -7.33
N ARG A 117 10.66 -3.16 -6.66
CA ARG A 117 11.10 -3.70 -5.38
C ARG A 117 12.42 -4.47 -5.51
N GLU A 118 12.55 -5.33 -6.50
CA GLU A 118 13.79 -6.06 -6.77
C GLU A 118 14.96 -5.10 -7.05
N LEU A 119 14.73 -4.06 -7.86
CA LEU A 119 15.75 -3.05 -8.13
C LEU A 119 16.18 -2.35 -6.83
N MET A 120 15.25 -1.97 -5.97
CA MET A 120 15.54 -1.28 -4.72
C MET A 120 16.33 -2.13 -3.72
N THR A 121 16.28 -3.47 -3.79
CA THR A 121 17.15 -4.35 -2.99
C THR A 121 18.62 -4.24 -3.40
N THR A 122 18.92 -3.81 -4.61
CA THR A 122 20.28 -3.69 -5.14
C THR A 122 20.90 -2.30 -4.93
N ILE A 123 20.08 -1.30 -4.58
CA ILE A 123 20.54 0.10 -4.41
C ILE A 123 20.77 0.35 -2.92
N PRO A 124 21.99 0.75 -2.50
CA PRO A 124 22.25 1.05 -1.10
C PRO A 124 21.47 2.27 -0.60
N VAL A 125 21.17 2.28 0.69
CA VAL A 125 20.63 3.45 1.40
C VAL A 125 21.57 4.65 1.25
N GLY A 126 21.00 5.84 1.08
CA GLY A 126 21.76 7.10 0.90
C GLY A 126 22.32 7.29 -0.52
N THR A 127 21.92 6.43 -1.47
CA THR A 127 22.31 6.58 -2.88
C THR A 127 21.43 7.61 -3.57
N SER A 128 22.04 8.50 -4.36
CA SER A 128 21.30 9.40 -5.25
C SER A 128 20.78 8.61 -6.45
N VAL A 129 19.50 8.76 -6.75
CA VAL A 129 18.83 8.13 -7.90
C VAL A 129 18.03 9.17 -8.68
N ASP A 130 18.07 9.06 -9.99
CA ASP A 130 17.22 9.86 -10.86
C ASP A 130 15.96 9.05 -11.23
N LEU A 131 14.80 9.57 -10.87
CA LEU A 131 13.52 9.03 -11.26
C LEU A 131 13.07 9.65 -12.57
N GLY A 132 12.84 8.84 -13.59
CA GLY A 132 12.06 9.25 -14.74
C GLY A 132 10.58 9.20 -14.35
N VAL A 133 9.90 10.32 -14.49
CA VAL A 133 8.45 10.41 -14.24
C VAL A 133 7.77 11.10 -15.41
N GLU A 134 6.49 10.83 -15.56
CA GLU A 134 5.61 11.56 -16.45
C GLU A 134 4.65 12.40 -15.60
N ARG A 135 4.66 13.71 -15.83
CA ARG A 135 3.80 14.68 -15.16
C ARG A 135 2.96 15.40 -16.22
N ASP A 136 1.63 15.29 -16.12
CA ASP A 136 0.69 15.90 -17.08
C ASP A 136 0.99 15.50 -18.55
N GLY A 137 1.49 14.28 -18.76
CA GLY A 137 1.88 13.76 -20.08
C GLY A 137 3.28 14.16 -20.55
N GLU A 138 4.03 14.94 -19.77
CA GLU A 138 5.38 15.37 -20.11
C GLU A 138 6.43 14.60 -19.28
N PRO A 139 7.46 14.04 -19.96
CA PRO A 139 8.52 13.33 -19.25
C PRO A 139 9.46 14.31 -18.52
N MET A 140 9.82 13.97 -17.31
CA MET A 140 10.79 14.71 -16.52
C MET A 140 11.62 13.81 -15.65
N THR A 141 12.71 14.36 -15.11
CA THR A 141 13.62 13.66 -14.21
C THR A 141 13.64 14.35 -12.86
N ILE A 142 13.51 13.55 -11.79
CA ILE A 142 13.54 14.02 -10.41
C ILE A 142 14.64 13.26 -9.68
N THR A 143 15.57 13.97 -9.05
CA THR A 143 16.65 13.36 -8.27
C THR A 143 16.22 13.20 -6.82
N LEU A 144 16.37 12.00 -6.29
CA LEU A 144 16.10 11.65 -4.89
C LEU A 144 17.32 11.00 -4.25
N THR A 145 17.31 10.95 -2.92
CA THR A 145 18.24 10.11 -2.15
C THR A 145 17.47 8.98 -1.50
N THR A 146 17.91 7.75 -1.70
CA THR A 146 17.24 6.58 -1.11
C THR A 146 17.35 6.59 0.41
N ILE A 147 16.28 6.12 1.09
CA ILE A 147 16.19 6.05 2.54
C ILE A 147 16.18 4.60 3.03
N ALA A 148 16.46 4.41 4.31
CA ALA A 148 16.35 3.10 4.94
C ALA A 148 14.87 2.68 5.07
N PRO A 149 14.56 1.38 4.95
CA PRO A 149 13.26 0.86 5.37
C PRO A 149 12.99 1.15 6.85
N ALA A 150 11.72 1.27 7.22
CA ALA A 150 11.33 1.44 8.59
C ALA A 150 11.66 0.19 9.42
N ASP A 151 11.86 0.38 10.71
CA ASP A 151 11.95 -0.65 11.75
C ASP A 151 10.70 -0.48 12.62
N ALA A 152 9.57 -1.03 12.14
CA ALA A 152 8.25 -0.76 12.72
C ALA A 152 8.06 -1.43 14.08
N ASP A 153 8.74 -2.55 14.35
CA ASP A 153 8.70 -3.25 15.62
C ASP A 153 9.82 -2.84 16.57
N SER A 154 10.73 -1.98 16.13
CA SER A 154 11.85 -1.44 16.93
C SER A 154 12.78 -2.53 17.47
N ASP A 155 12.95 -3.62 16.75
CA ASP A 155 13.87 -4.70 17.12
C ASP A 155 15.32 -4.42 16.68
N GLY A 156 15.55 -3.33 15.98
CA GLY A 156 16.83 -2.89 15.46
C GLY A 156 17.17 -3.44 14.09
N SER A 157 16.21 -4.10 13.44
CA SER A 157 16.34 -4.62 12.09
C SER A 157 15.30 -3.96 11.16
N PRO A 158 15.68 -3.55 9.94
CA PRO A 158 14.70 -3.02 8.99
C PRO A 158 13.69 -4.11 8.59
N ASP A 159 12.42 -3.74 8.42
CA ASP A 159 11.33 -4.63 8.01
C ASP A 159 11.48 -5.20 6.58
N SER A 160 12.39 -4.65 5.81
CA SER A 160 12.68 -5.14 4.45
C SER A 160 14.13 -4.91 4.07
N ASP A 161 14.63 -5.74 3.16
CA ASP A 161 15.96 -5.61 2.58
C ASP A 161 16.04 -4.44 1.59
N GLY A 162 17.24 -3.84 1.47
CA GLY A 162 17.55 -2.82 0.47
C GLY A 162 17.25 -1.40 0.95
N SER A 163 16.82 -0.56 0.02
CA SER A 163 16.47 0.83 0.27
C SER A 163 15.08 1.17 -0.25
N LEU A 164 14.56 2.33 0.15
CA LEU A 164 13.28 2.86 -0.31
C LEU A 164 13.47 4.19 -1.03
N LEU A 165 12.55 4.50 -1.94
CA LEU A 165 12.47 5.83 -2.57
C LEU A 165 11.87 6.89 -1.63
N GLY A 166 11.17 6.49 -0.57
CA GLY A 166 10.46 7.40 0.32
C GLY A 166 9.23 8.03 -0.34
N VAL A 167 8.59 7.31 -1.26
CA VAL A 167 7.37 7.75 -1.94
C VAL A 167 6.25 6.73 -1.76
N TYR A 168 5.03 7.22 -1.63
CA TYR A 168 3.84 6.38 -1.63
C TYR A 168 3.36 6.16 -3.06
N LEU A 169 3.21 4.91 -3.45
CA LEU A 169 2.82 4.52 -4.80
C LEU A 169 1.46 3.85 -4.80
N SER A 170 0.63 4.21 -5.75
CA SER A 170 -0.53 3.41 -6.16
C SER A 170 -0.20 2.71 -7.48
N ALA A 171 -0.75 1.51 -7.67
CA ALA A 171 -0.59 0.74 -8.89
C ALA A 171 -1.93 0.49 -9.54
N LYS A 172 -1.99 0.67 -10.87
CA LYS A 172 -3.11 0.26 -11.70
C LYS A 172 -2.60 -0.61 -12.84
N ALA A 173 -3.37 -1.59 -13.27
CA ALA A 173 -3.06 -2.34 -14.47
C ALA A 173 -3.20 -1.43 -15.70
N ASP A 174 -2.23 -1.48 -16.61
CA ASP A 174 -2.32 -0.81 -17.91
C ASP A 174 -3.21 -1.67 -18.83
N SER A 175 -4.51 -1.51 -18.67
CA SER A 175 -5.54 -2.28 -19.38
C SER A 175 -6.85 -1.50 -19.47
N ASP A 176 -7.56 -1.68 -20.57
CA ASP A 176 -8.91 -1.13 -20.77
C ASP A 176 -9.99 -1.94 -20.05
N VAL A 177 -9.63 -3.08 -19.45
CA VAL A 177 -10.56 -3.94 -18.71
C VAL A 177 -10.88 -3.32 -17.35
N GLN A 178 -12.17 -3.19 -17.07
CA GLN A 178 -12.67 -2.72 -15.79
C GLN A 178 -13.37 -3.85 -15.06
N ALA A 179 -12.99 -4.10 -13.82
CA ALA A 179 -13.68 -5.01 -12.93
C ALA A 179 -14.65 -4.24 -12.03
N THR A 180 -15.84 -4.80 -11.84
CA THR A 180 -16.85 -4.24 -10.94
C THR A 180 -17.15 -5.24 -9.82
N PHE A 181 -17.11 -4.78 -8.58
CA PHE A 181 -17.40 -5.60 -7.41
C PHE A 181 -18.81 -5.29 -6.90
N GLY A 182 -19.66 -6.33 -6.84
CA GLY A 182 -21.03 -6.20 -6.35
C GLY A 182 -21.17 -6.33 -4.82
N LEU A 183 -20.15 -5.97 -4.06
CA LEU A 183 -20.16 -6.03 -2.60
C LEU A 183 -20.34 -4.63 -2.03
N SER A 184 -21.48 -4.43 -1.35
CA SER A 184 -21.73 -3.33 -0.43
C SER A 184 -21.56 -3.83 1.01
N ASP A 185 -21.31 -2.95 1.93
CA ASP A 185 -21.29 -3.19 3.38
C ASP A 185 -20.20 -4.16 3.90
N VAL A 186 -19.11 -4.32 3.13
CA VAL A 186 -17.91 -5.05 3.56
C VAL A 186 -16.74 -4.09 3.56
N GLY A 187 -16.05 -3.98 4.68
CA GLY A 187 -14.87 -3.15 4.84
C GLY A 187 -13.61 -3.96 5.09
N GLY A 188 -12.45 -3.30 4.93
CA GLY A 188 -11.14 -3.86 5.25
C GLY A 188 -10.45 -4.62 4.11
N PRO A 189 -9.15 -4.90 4.25
CA PRO A 189 -8.32 -5.42 3.16
C PRO A 189 -8.36 -6.95 2.98
N SER A 190 -9.08 -7.69 3.82
CA SER A 190 -8.97 -9.15 3.96
C SER A 190 -9.52 -9.97 2.77
N ALA A 191 -10.27 -9.36 1.87
CA ALA A 191 -10.92 -10.04 0.76
C ALA A 191 -10.12 -10.00 -0.57
N GLY A 192 -8.96 -9.33 -0.62
CA GLY A 192 -8.21 -9.07 -1.85
C GLY A 192 -7.88 -10.32 -2.67
N ALA A 193 -7.39 -11.39 -2.03
CA ALA A 193 -7.10 -12.63 -2.73
C ALA A 193 -8.35 -13.29 -3.34
N MET A 194 -9.49 -13.20 -2.65
CA MET A 194 -10.76 -13.74 -3.17
C MET A 194 -11.28 -12.92 -4.33
N PHE A 195 -11.09 -11.60 -4.31
CA PHE A 195 -11.42 -10.73 -5.43
C PHE A 195 -10.58 -11.08 -6.67
N ALA A 196 -9.27 -11.26 -6.49
CA ALA A 196 -8.37 -11.61 -7.59
C ALA A 196 -8.73 -12.95 -8.27
N LEU A 197 -9.22 -13.92 -7.50
CA LEU A 197 -9.65 -15.22 -8.03
C LEU A 197 -11.05 -15.16 -8.68
N GLY A 198 -11.83 -14.14 -8.44
CA GLY A 198 -13.18 -13.96 -8.97
C GLY A 198 -13.25 -13.10 -10.23
N ILE A 199 -12.14 -12.52 -10.68
CA ILE A 199 -11.99 -11.75 -11.90
C ILE A 199 -11.48 -12.65 -13.02
#